data_a70ac0efb010c3b1e90507922fab9d1f
#
_entry.id   a70ac0efb010c3b1e90507922fab9d1f
#
_cell.length_a   1.000
_cell.length_b   1.000
_cell.length_c   1.000
_cell.angle_alpha   90.00
_cell.angle_beta   90.00
_cell.angle_gamma   90.00
#
_symmetry.space_group_name_H-M   'P 1'
#
loop_
_entity.id
_entity.type
_entity.pdbx_description
1 polymer ?
#
loop_
_entity_poly.entity_id
_entity_poly.type
_entity_poly.pdbx_seq_one_letter_code
_entity_poly.pdbx_strand_id
1 'polypeptide(L)'
;MAGNIYGELDLMKNLTFKATFSLDYASSQSRSYSPLIYVYNPDVEGGKERLTDKESISQSKSTSMAAQSDYVLTYINQFGDHGLTLTAGLTTNYNEYSALSGGRSQLPGYGVPIGEDIDKWWITMIDDATSATNGGSQYKRFTMSYLFRALYNYKNRYLLNASYRRDGSSVFKRTGNTWDNFYSFGAGWVMSEEAFMKKQNVIDYLKLKGSCGVLGSQNTGGSRYPAYPNITSSGSAVFGDNVIAGKGPDKLISQTLGWERNYSWEVGFDMHLLDARMQISPVYYNKTTKDLLTSVPGLSGTVPALQNTGEIRNRGFELAASWSDKIGENWRYGVSANLTTIDNEVVSLISKDYSIINGVSRVSEGYPIGYFYGYKVAGVYQNETDIETSAPNQVASVKPGDLKFADVNGDGIISEKDRTMIGNPTPDFTYGFSVNLGYKNFDLSVDMMGVYGNEVYRNWDSSAYAQFNYRTGHLNRWHGEGTSNWDPILDPSRSVNLEASSYYVEDGSFFRIRNIELGYTFDPRLLNRIKLQSLRIYGNVQNPKTWSRNTGYTPEVGGSATAFGVDGGGYPMPVVYTLGFNLSF
;
A
#
# COMPACT_ATOMS: atom_id res chain seq x y z
N MET A 1 23.71 -6.06 8.23
CA MET A 1 24.87 -5.19 8.48
C MET A 1 24.70 -3.99 7.58
N ALA A 2 24.58 -2.81 8.17
CA ALA A 2 24.49 -1.56 7.43
C ALA A 2 25.54 -0.59 7.97
N GLY A 3 26.16 0.19 7.10
CA GLY A 3 27.14 1.18 7.50
C GLY A 3 27.40 2.18 6.39
N ASN A 4 27.86 3.36 6.79
CA ASN A 4 28.32 4.37 5.86
C ASN A 4 29.64 4.98 6.34
N ILE A 5 30.42 5.45 5.40
CA ILE A 5 31.62 6.24 5.62
C ILE A 5 31.54 7.47 4.71
N TYR A 6 31.92 8.61 5.22
CA TYR A 6 31.97 9.81 4.41
C TYR A 6 33.24 10.62 4.68
N GLY A 7 33.64 11.37 3.69
CA GLY A 7 34.66 12.42 3.79
C GLY A 7 34.06 13.74 3.32
N GLU A 8 34.37 14.81 4.02
CA GLU A 8 33.96 16.17 3.67
C GLU A 8 35.20 17.06 3.60
N LEU A 9 35.29 17.86 2.53
CA LEU A 9 36.42 18.74 2.26
C LEU A 9 35.92 20.11 1.82
N ASP A 10 36.32 21.12 2.53
CA ASP A 10 36.13 22.51 2.11
C ASP A 10 37.18 22.89 1.07
N LEU A 11 36.75 22.93 -0.19
CA LEU A 11 37.63 23.25 -1.34
C LEU A 11 38.04 24.72 -1.35
N MET A 12 37.11 25.57 -0.97
CA MET A 12 37.30 27.00 -0.77
C MET A 12 36.20 27.56 0.13
N LYS A 13 36.34 28.84 0.52
CA LYS A 13 35.27 29.52 1.27
C LYS A 13 33.93 29.34 0.54
N ASN A 14 32.94 28.82 1.25
CA ASN A 14 31.57 28.58 0.74
C ASN A 14 31.41 27.42 -0.26
N LEU A 15 32.42 26.60 -0.53
CA LEU A 15 32.34 25.47 -1.45
C LEU A 15 32.85 24.21 -0.75
N THR A 16 31.93 23.29 -0.48
CA THR A 16 32.19 22.02 0.22
C THR A 16 31.95 20.85 -0.71
N PHE A 17 32.88 19.91 -0.76
CA PHE A 17 32.73 18.63 -1.41
C PHE A 17 32.54 17.53 -0.39
N LYS A 18 31.51 16.70 -0.56
CA LYS A 18 31.22 15.54 0.29
C LYS A 18 31.13 14.29 -0.55
N ALA A 19 31.91 13.28 -0.18
CA ALA A 19 31.81 11.93 -0.72
C ALA A 19 31.28 10.99 0.37
N THR A 20 30.23 10.24 0.07
CA THR A 20 29.63 9.26 0.99
C THR A 20 29.60 7.90 0.29
N PHE A 21 30.03 6.85 0.98
CA PHE A 21 29.86 5.47 0.56
C PHE A 21 29.03 4.75 1.62
N SER A 22 27.93 4.12 1.17
CA SER A 22 27.01 3.36 2.03
C SER A 22 26.92 1.92 1.54
N LEU A 23 26.98 0.99 2.47
CA LEU A 23 26.81 -0.45 2.19
C LEU A 23 25.76 -1.01 3.13
N ASP A 24 24.78 -1.67 2.55
CA ASP A 24 23.79 -2.47 3.26
C ASP A 24 23.87 -3.91 2.78
N TYR A 25 24.14 -4.82 3.69
CA TYR A 25 24.22 -6.25 3.43
C TYR A 25 23.31 -7.00 4.38
N ALA A 26 22.37 -7.76 3.84
CA ALA A 26 21.51 -8.64 4.60
C ALA A 26 21.65 -10.08 4.12
N SER A 27 21.74 -11.01 5.07
CA SER A 27 21.62 -12.44 4.85
C SER A 27 20.48 -12.96 5.70
N SER A 28 19.50 -13.57 5.04
CA SER A 28 18.34 -14.16 5.70
C SER A 28 18.32 -15.66 5.45
N GLN A 29 17.98 -16.40 6.49
CA GLN A 29 17.75 -17.82 6.41
C GLN A 29 16.43 -18.12 7.10
N SER A 30 15.55 -18.85 6.42
CA SER A 30 14.28 -19.27 6.98
C SER A 30 14.08 -20.77 6.85
N ARG A 31 13.36 -21.32 7.80
CA ARG A 31 12.85 -22.68 7.81
C ARG A 31 11.36 -22.59 8.11
N SER A 32 10.55 -23.37 7.44
CA SER A 32 9.13 -23.47 7.72
C SER A 32 8.66 -24.91 7.65
N TYR A 33 7.70 -25.21 8.49
CA TYR A 33 7.00 -26.47 8.54
C TYR A 33 5.51 -26.21 8.32
N SER A 34 4.91 -26.97 7.42
CA SER A 34 3.48 -26.96 7.18
C SER A 34 2.91 -28.29 7.67
N PRO A 35 2.17 -28.29 8.79
CA PRO A 35 1.60 -29.49 9.38
C PRO A 35 0.42 -30.03 8.57
N LEU A 36 0.03 -31.26 8.89
CA LEU A 36 -1.27 -31.78 8.47
C LEU A 36 -2.37 -31.05 9.26
N ILE A 37 -3.29 -30.46 8.53
CA ILE A 37 -4.46 -29.77 9.11
C ILE A 37 -5.66 -30.71 9.02
N TYR A 38 -6.36 -30.84 10.14
CA TYR A 38 -7.60 -31.59 10.23
C TYR A 38 -8.73 -30.67 10.66
N VAL A 39 -9.90 -30.88 10.10
CA VAL A 39 -11.14 -30.21 10.48
C VAL A 39 -12.15 -31.22 11.00
N TYR A 40 -13.05 -30.76 11.83
CA TYR A 40 -14.16 -31.59 12.27
C TYR A 40 -15.25 -31.55 11.19
N ASN A 41 -15.59 -32.72 10.66
CA ASN A 41 -16.70 -32.91 9.73
C ASN A 41 -17.63 -33.97 10.30
N PRO A 42 -18.89 -33.63 10.70
CA PRO A 42 -19.83 -34.58 11.29
C PRO A 42 -20.26 -35.69 10.31
N ASP A 43 -20.10 -35.49 9.00
CA ASP A 43 -20.51 -36.45 7.96
C ASP A 43 -19.44 -37.52 7.69
N VAL A 44 -18.27 -37.41 8.33
CA VAL A 44 -17.17 -38.36 8.22
C VAL A 44 -17.11 -39.22 9.49
N GLU A 45 -16.95 -40.55 9.30
CA GLU A 45 -16.77 -41.47 10.41
C GLU A 45 -15.58 -41.06 11.28
N GLY A 46 -15.83 -40.88 12.59
CA GLY A 46 -14.84 -40.33 13.51
C GLY A 46 -14.72 -38.79 13.52
N GLY A 47 -15.52 -38.08 12.73
CA GLY A 47 -15.62 -36.62 12.74
C GLY A 47 -14.35 -35.86 12.33
N LYS A 48 -13.33 -36.52 11.76
CA LYS A 48 -12.03 -35.91 11.46
C LYS A 48 -11.73 -36.03 9.98
N GLU A 49 -11.80 -34.92 9.29
CA GLU A 49 -11.46 -34.80 7.89
C GLU A 49 -10.11 -34.09 7.72
N ARG A 50 -9.28 -34.61 6.82
CA ARG A 50 -7.97 -34.04 6.53
C ARG A 50 -8.09 -32.97 5.46
N LEU A 51 -7.67 -31.75 5.79
CA LEU A 51 -7.69 -30.60 4.89
C LEU A 51 -6.43 -30.50 4.02
N THR A 52 -5.27 -30.98 4.51
CA THR A 52 -4.01 -30.97 3.78
C THR A 52 -3.52 -32.39 3.53
N ASP A 53 -3.10 -32.69 2.30
CA ASP A 53 -2.69 -34.05 1.91
C ASP A 53 -1.33 -34.46 2.46
N LYS A 54 -0.42 -33.52 2.61
CA LYS A 54 0.98 -33.75 3.00
C LYS A 54 1.42 -32.73 4.03
N GLU A 55 2.29 -33.14 4.92
CA GLU A 55 3.13 -32.23 5.67
C GLU A 55 4.39 -31.90 4.88
N SER A 56 4.96 -30.72 5.08
CA SER A 56 6.14 -30.29 4.32
C SER A 56 7.10 -29.44 5.12
N ILE A 57 8.37 -29.52 4.77
CA ILE A 57 9.42 -28.63 5.25
C ILE A 57 9.99 -27.88 4.06
N SER A 58 10.17 -26.56 4.24
CA SER A 58 10.91 -25.75 3.29
C SER A 58 12.01 -24.94 4.00
N GLN A 59 13.11 -24.75 3.28
CA GLN A 59 14.24 -23.92 3.71
C GLN A 59 14.60 -22.96 2.61
N SER A 60 14.94 -21.74 2.98
CA SER A 60 15.46 -20.78 2.04
C SER A 60 16.61 -19.99 2.64
N LYS A 61 17.54 -19.60 1.77
CA LYS A 61 18.63 -18.68 2.10
C LYS A 61 18.67 -17.59 1.03
N SER A 62 18.67 -16.34 1.46
CA SER A 62 18.81 -15.22 0.57
C SER A 62 19.88 -14.25 1.05
N THR A 63 20.51 -13.59 0.12
CA THR A 63 21.45 -12.49 0.37
C THR A 63 21.03 -11.29 -0.44
N SER A 64 21.07 -10.12 0.15
CA SER A 64 20.90 -8.86 -0.52
C SER A 64 22.06 -7.91 -0.19
N MET A 65 22.51 -7.20 -1.19
CA MET A 65 23.53 -6.16 -1.06
C MET A 65 23.07 -4.92 -1.79
N ALA A 66 23.09 -3.78 -1.10
CA ALA A 66 22.91 -2.47 -1.68
C ALA A 66 24.16 -1.62 -1.39
N ALA A 67 24.81 -1.12 -2.44
CA ALA A 67 25.97 -0.23 -2.33
C ALA A 67 25.62 1.09 -3.01
N GLN A 68 25.78 2.20 -2.29
CA GLN A 68 25.52 3.54 -2.81
C GLN A 68 26.77 4.41 -2.65
N SER A 69 27.05 5.20 -3.68
CA SER A 69 28.07 6.23 -3.63
C SER A 69 27.48 7.56 -4.02
N ASP A 70 27.67 8.57 -3.18
CA ASP A 70 27.21 9.94 -3.40
C ASP A 70 28.42 10.88 -3.42
N TYR A 71 28.50 11.70 -4.44
CA TYR A 71 29.49 12.76 -4.58
C TYR A 71 28.73 14.06 -4.76
N VAL A 72 28.82 14.95 -3.77
CA VAL A 72 28.03 16.18 -3.71
C VAL A 72 28.94 17.38 -3.52
N LEU A 73 28.77 18.34 -4.41
CA LEU A 73 29.42 19.66 -4.33
C LEU A 73 28.35 20.68 -3.97
N THR A 74 28.57 21.41 -2.88
CA THR A 74 27.64 22.43 -2.37
C THR A 74 28.33 23.77 -2.25
N TYR A 75 27.75 24.78 -2.89
CA TYR A 75 28.16 26.17 -2.77
C TYR A 75 27.08 26.94 -2.02
N ILE A 76 27.45 27.63 -0.93
CA ILE A 76 26.53 28.44 -0.12
C ILE A 76 27.14 29.84 0.01
N ASN A 77 26.38 30.86 -0.39
CA ASN A 77 26.85 32.23 -0.24
C ASN A 77 25.68 33.19 0.03
N GLN A 78 26.04 34.30 0.71
CA GLN A 78 25.14 35.40 1.00
C GLN A 78 25.74 36.67 0.39
N PHE A 79 25.01 37.29 -0.56
CA PHE A 79 25.40 38.54 -1.22
C PHE A 79 24.45 39.66 -0.75
N GLY A 80 24.75 40.30 0.36
CA GLY A 80 23.82 41.25 0.96
C GLY A 80 22.51 40.58 1.35
N ASP A 81 21.41 41.02 0.73
CA ASP A 81 20.06 40.44 0.94
C ASP A 81 19.78 39.16 0.16
N HIS A 82 20.72 38.70 -0.68
CA HIS A 82 20.56 37.55 -1.55
C HIS A 82 21.27 36.31 -1.00
N GLY A 83 20.55 35.30 -0.63
CA GLY A 83 21.07 33.98 -0.24
C GLY A 83 21.00 33.01 -1.42
N LEU A 84 22.10 32.33 -1.73
CA LEU A 84 22.18 31.35 -2.81
C LEU A 84 22.84 30.06 -2.32
N THR A 85 22.14 28.93 -2.54
CA THR A 85 22.73 27.60 -2.38
C THR A 85 22.64 26.87 -3.70
N LEU A 86 23.79 26.41 -4.20
CA LEU A 86 23.89 25.56 -5.39
C LEU A 86 24.41 24.20 -4.98
N THR A 87 23.79 23.15 -5.48
CA THR A 87 24.23 21.78 -5.25
C THR A 87 24.35 21.07 -6.60
N ALA A 88 25.48 20.42 -6.83
CA ALA A 88 25.68 19.50 -7.95
C ALA A 88 26.08 18.14 -7.38
N GLY A 89 25.53 17.06 -7.90
CA GLY A 89 25.79 15.73 -7.37
C GLY A 89 25.77 14.63 -8.40
N LEU A 90 26.48 13.57 -8.06
CA LEU A 90 26.46 12.28 -8.73
C LEU A 90 26.15 11.21 -7.70
N THR A 91 25.10 10.44 -7.94
CA THR A 91 24.73 9.28 -7.11
C THR A 91 24.78 8.02 -7.96
N THR A 92 25.39 6.97 -7.44
CA THR A 92 25.30 5.63 -8.01
C THR A 92 24.73 4.67 -6.98
N ASN A 93 23.89 3.74 -7.44
CA ASN A 93 23.32 2.72 -6.56
C ASN A 93 23.39 1.36 -7.27
N TYR A 94 23.99 0.37 -6.59
CA TYR A 94 24.09 -1.01 -7.03
C TYR A 94 23.34 -1.90 -6.07
N ASN A 95 22.40 -2.69 -6.60
CA ASN A 95 21.65 -3.67 -5.84
C ASN A 95 21.86 -5.05 -6.42
N GLU A 96 22.20 -6.01 -5.56
CA GLU A 96 22.32 -7.42 -5.89
C GLU A 96 21.49 -8.24 -4.91
N TYR A 97 20.82 -9.25 -5.44
CA TYR A 97 20.04 -10.21 -4.65
C TYR A 97 20.25 -11.60 -5.21
N SER A 98 20.39 -12.57 -4.33
CA SER A 98 20.34 -13.98 -4.66
C SER A 98 19.58 -14.77 -3.62
N ALA A 99 18.84 -15.77 -4.06
CA ALA A 99 18.11 -16.68 -3.19
C ALA A 99 18.21 -18.11 -3.71
N LEU A 100 18.26 -19.04 -2.77
CA LEU A 100 18.17 -20.47 -3.00
C LEU A 100 17.14 -21.03 -2.03
N SER A 101 16.26 -21.88 -2.50
CA SER A 101 15.24 -22.56 -1.68
C SER A 101 15.14 -24.03 -2.05
N GLY A 102 14.71 -24.82 -1.10
CA GLY A 102 14.38 -26.22 -1.31
C GLY A 102 13.30 -26.64 -0.33
N GLY A 103 12.65 -27.75 -0.65
CA GLY A 103 11.61 -28.33 0.21
C GLY A 103 11.42 -29.81 -0.07
N ARG A 104 10.80 -30.51 0.89
CA ARG A 104 10.29 -31.86 0.75
C ARG A 104 8.94 -31.98 1.45
N SER A 105 8.13 -32.93 1.01
CA SER A 105 6.84 -33.25 1.62
C SER A 105 6.68 -34.74 1.79
N GLN A 106 5.91 -35.17 2.79
CA GLN A 106 5.60 -36.58 3.04
C GLN A 106 4.11 -36.79 3.30
N LEU A 107 3.63 -37.97 2.97
CA LEU A 107 2.27 -38.42 3.29
C LEU A 107 2.16 -38.75 4.78
N PRO A 108 0.95 -38.67 5.37
CA PRO A 108 0.72 -39.05 6.76
C PRO A 108 1.16 -40.49 7.05
N GLY A 109 1.88 -40.67 8.15
CA GLY A 109 2.38 -41.98 8.57
C GLY A 109 3.64 -42.47 7.85
N TYR A 110 4.19 -41.68 6.94
CA TYR A 110 5.49 -41.94 6.32
C TYR A 110 6.60 -41.17 7.07
N GLY A 111 7.71 -41.85 7.32
CA GLY A 111 8.90 -41.25 7.92
C GLY A 111 8.78 -40.86 9.38
N VAL A 112 9.64 -39.96 9.82
CA VAL A 112 9.71 -39.48 11.21
C VAL A 112 8.68 -38.38 11.41
N PRO A 113 7.86 -38.40 12.49
CA PRO A 113 6.98 -37.28 12.84
C PRO A 113 7.81 -36.02 13.12
N ILE A 114 7.52 -34.93 12.39
CA ILE A 114 8.27 -33.67 12.47
C ILE A 114 7.79 -32.84 13.65
N GLY A 115 6.48 -32.57 13.70
CA GLY A 115 5.85 -31.79 14.77
C GLY A 115 6.31 -30.34 14.84
N GLU A 116 5.99 -29.67 15.96
CA GLU A 116 6.26 -28.25 16.17
C GLU A 116 7.70 -27.93 16.61
N ASP A 117 8.54 -28.95 16.81
CA ASP A 117 9.93 -28.79 17.23
C ASP A 117 10.77 -28.21 16.07
N ILE A 118 11.15 -26.95 16.18
CA ILE A 118 11.91 -26.22 15.14
C ILE A 118 13.27 -26.86 14.84
N ASP A 119 13.85 -27.61 15.77
CA ASP A 119 15.12 -28.28 15.56
C ASP A 119 15.01 -29.45 14.58
N LYS A 120 13.79 -29.92 14.32
CA LYS A 120 13.49 -30.94 13.32
C LYS A 120 13.11 -30.37 11.94
N TRP A 121 13.02 -29.06 11.76
CA TRP A 121 12.60 -28.44 10.50
C TRP A 121 13.76 -28.36 9.50
N TRP A 122 14.36 -29.50 9.21
CA TRP A 122 15.39 -29.66 8.18
C TRP A 122 14.83 -30.49 7.04
N ILE A 123 15.09 -30.08 5.79
CA ILE A 123 14.61 -30.78 4.58
C ILE A 123 14.95 -32.27 4.61
N THR A 124 16.10 -32.61 5.15
CA THR A 124 16.58 -34.00 5.28
C THR A 124 15.83 -34.84 6.30
N MET A 125 14.95 -34.25 7.11
CA MET A 125 14.09 -35.00 8.04
C MET A 125 12.93 -35.70 7.31
N ILE A 126 12.66 -35.31 6.07
CA ILE A 126 11.70 -35.99 5.19
C ILE A 126 12.48 -36.87 4.22
N ASP A 127 12.28 -38.18 4.32
CA ASP A 127 13.01 -39.19 3.52
C ASP A 127 12.54 -39.26 2.06
N ASP A 128 11.31 -38.85 1.75
CA ASP A 128 10.79 -38.87 0.39
C ASP A 128 11.57 -37.92 -0.52
N ALA A 129 12.62 -38.44 -1.14
CA ALA A 129 13.44 -37.70 -2.09
C ALA A 129 12.69 -37.36 -3.39
N THR A 130 11.61 -38.08 -3.72
CA THR A 130 10.81 -37.82 -4.94
C THR A 130 9.96 -36.58 -4.81
N SER A 131 9.65 -36.15 -3.59
CA SER A 131 8.95 -34.90 -3.28
C SER A 131 9.84 -33.66 -3.31
N ALA A 132 11.15 -33.83 -3.54
CA ALA A 132 12.12 -32.74 -3.47
C ALA A 132 11.81 -31.62 -4.46
N THR A 133 11.74 -30.42 -3.96
CA THR A 133 11.62 -29.19 -4.75
C THR A 133 12.86 -28.32 -4.57
N ASN A 134 13.20 -27.58 -5.59
CA ASN A 134 14.25 -26.58 -5.52
C ASN A 134 13.86 -25.33 -6.31
N GLY A 135 14.43 -24.20 -5.93
CA GLY A 135 14.23 -22.94 -6.63
C GLY A 135 15.37 -21.98 -6.32
N GLY A 136 15.56 -21.06 -7.21
CA GLY A 136 16.55 -20.00 -7.00
C GLY A 136 16.25 -18.79 -7.86
N SER A 137 16.71 -17.62 -7.41
CA SER A 137 16.60 -16.39 -8.16
C SER A 137 17.82 -15.50 -7.92
N GLN A 138 18.18 -14.75 -8.94
CA GLN A 138 19.26 -13.76 -8.85
C GLN A 138 18.92 -12.55 -9.68
N TYR A 139 19.23 -11.36 -9.18
CA TYR A 139 19.21 -10.17 -10.00
C TYR A 139 20.27 -9.15 -9.58
N LYS A 140 20.64 -8.30 -10.53
CA LYS A 140 21.51 -7.15 -10.32
C LYS A 140 20.84 -5.93 -10.94
N ARG A 141 20.88 -4.81 -10.25
CA ARG A 141 20.35 -3.52 -10.73
C ARG A 141 21.37 -2.44 -10.46
N PHE A 142 21.56 -1.58 -11.43
CA PHE A 142 22.40 -0.40 -11.30
C PHE A 142 21.62 0.84 -11.71
N THR A 143 21.73 1.89 -10.91
CA THR A 143 21.20 3.22 -11.24
C THR A 143 22.30 4.26 -11.06
N MET A 144 22.27 5.30 -11.89
CA MET A 144 23.17 6.43 -11.84
C MET A 144 22.39 7.72 -12.07
N SER A 145 22.67 8.73 -11.29
CA SER A 145 21.90 9.97 -11.26
C SER A 145 22.82 11.18 -11.20
N TYR A 146 22.58 12.14 -12.06
CA TYR A 146 23.16 13.48 -11.98
C TYR A 146 22.12 14.42 -11.40
N LEU A 147 22.49 15.14 -10.36
CA LEU A 147 21.63 16.09 -9.65
C LEU A 147 22.19 17.50 -9.79
N PHE A 148 21.32 18.45 -10.07
CA PHE A 148 21.59 19.87 -9.92
C PHE A 148 20.43 20.53 -9.18
N ARG A 149 20.74 21.38 -8.16
CA ARG A 149 19.74 22.11 -7.37
C ARG A 149 20.21 23.52 -7.10
N ALA A 150 19.30 24.47 -7.22
CA ALA A 150 19.49 25.87 -6.85
C ALA A 150 18.40 26.29 -5.83
N LEU A 151 18.81 26.85 -4.71
CA LEU A 151 17.93 27.51 -3.76
C LEU A 151 18.32 28.99 -3.72
N TYR A 152 17.33 29.83 -3.88
CA TYR A 152 17.52 31.27 -3.84
C TYR A 152 16.56 31.90 -2.84
N ASN A 153 17.08 32.81 -2.06
CA ASN A 153 16.36 33.55 -1.03
C ASN A 153 16.69 35.04 -1.17
N TYR A 154 15.67 35.88 -1.30
CA TYR A 154 15.82 37.32 -1.27
C TYR A 154 15.12 37.92 -0.05
N LYS A 155 15.89 38.52 0.86
CA LYS A 155 15.42 39.15 2.09
C LYS A 155 14.60 38.24 3.02
N ASN A 156 14.74 36.91 2.92
CA ASN A 156 13.89 35.92 3.58
C ASN A 156 12.39 36.07 3.25
N ARG A 157 12.07 36.76 2.16
CA ARG A 157 10.68 37.00 1.70
C ARG A 157 10.32 36.21 0.45
N TYR A 158 11.21 36.24 -0.53
CA TYR A 158 10.99 35.55 -1.82
C TYR A 158 11.94 34.38 -1.91
N LEU A 159 11.34 33.19 -1.92
CA LEU A 159 12.04 31.93 -1.90
C LEU A 159 11.81 31.23 -3.23
N LEU A 160 12.88 30.84 -3.89
CA LEU A 160 12.79 30.06 -5.14
C LEU A 160 13.64 28.80 -4.99
N ASN A 161 13.14 27.69 -5.50
CA ASN A 161 13.92 26.48 -5.66
C ASN A 161 13.74 25.93 -7.08
N ALA A 162 14.83 25.40 -7.62
CA ALA A 162 14.81 24.67 -8.89
C ALA A 162 15.70 23.46 -8.73
N SER A 163 15.24 22.31 -9.21
CA SER A 163 16.07 21.12 -9.30
C SER A 163 15.94 20.45 -10.65
N TYR A 164 17.03 19.86 -11.09
CA TYR A 164 17.10 19.03 -12.28
C TYR A 164 17.85 17.76 -11.92
N ARG A 165 17.29 16.63 -12.35
CA ARG A 165 17.90 15.33 -12.17
C ARG A 165 17.82 14.52 -13.46
N ARG A 166 18.93 13.90 -13.82
CA ARG A 166 19.00 12.97 -14.92
C ARG A 166 19.32 11.60 -14.37
N ASP A 167 18.37 10.67 -14.48
CA ASP A 167 18.46 9.34 -13.92
C ASP A 167 18.64 8.30 -15.02
N GLY A 168 19.56 7.37 -14.79
CA GLY A 168 19.80 6.21 -15.65
C GLY A 168 19.56 4.91 -14.88
N SER A 169 18.89 3.95 -15.52
CA SER A 169 18.61 2.63 -14.96
C SER A 169 18.97 1.51 -15.90
N SER A 170 19.64 0.48 -15.36
CA SER A 170 19.94 -0.76 -16.08
C SER A 170 18.69 -1.54 -16.50
N VAL A 171 17.55 -1.29 -15.84
CA VAL A 171 16.24 -1.92 -16.14
C VAL A 171 15.81 -1.66 -17.59
N PHE A 172 16.06 -0.43 -18.09
CA PHE A 172 15.65 0.02 -19.41
C PHE A 172 16.79 0.03 -20.45
N LYS A 173 17.94 -0.60 -20.14
CA LYS A 173 19.11 -0.57 -21.01
C LYS A 173 18.83 -1.15 -22.40
N ARG A 174 18.08 -2.25 -22.49
CA ARG A 174 17.82 -2.94 -23.76
C ARG A 174 16.91 -2.16 -24.70
N THR A 175 15.97 -1.36 -24.16
CA THR A 175 15.02 -0.58 -24.95
C THR A 175 15.58 0.77 -25.41
N GLY A 176 16.78 1.14 -24.97
CA GLY A 176 17.38 2.44 -25.25
C GLY A 176 16.89 3.58 -24.35
N ASN A 177 15.85 3.37 -23.55
CA ASN A 177 15.25 4.37 -22.66
C ASN A 177 15.92 4.39 -21.27
N THR A 178 17.22 4.13 -21.23
CA THR A 178 18.01 4.04 -19.99
C THR A 178 17.94 5.32 -19.17
N TRP A 179 18.01 6.48 -19.83
CA TRP A 179 18.10 7.80 -19.20
C TRP A 179 16.80 8.58 -19.36
N ASP A 180 16.38 9.25 -18.27
CA ASP A 180 15.30 10.24 -18.33
C ASP A 180 15.63 11.47 -17.49
N ASN A 181 14.87 12.57 -17.70
CA ASN A 181 15.13 13.87 -17.10
C ASN A 181 13.94 14.30 -16.25
N PHE A 182 14.22 14.71 -15.02
CA PHE A 182 13.23 15.12 -14.04
C PHE A 182 13.58 16.50 -13.53
N TYR A 183 12.57 17.33 -13.36
CA TYR A 183 12.76 18.71 -12.92
C TYR A 183 11.66 19.11 -11.94
N SER A 184 11.99 20.04 -11.05
CA SER A 184 11.00 20.66 -10.17
C SER A 184 11.32 22.12 -9.94
N PHE A 185 10.27 22.91 -9.77
CA PHE A 185 10.32 24.33 -9.45
C PHE A 185 9.38 24.58 -8.27
N GLY A 186 9.80 25.45 -7.36
CA GLY A 186 8.98 25.90 -6.26
C GLY A 186 9.22 27.36 -5.96
N ALA A 187 8.17 28.04 -5.54
CA ALA A 187 8.21 29.43 -5.11
C ALA A 187 7.51 29.60 -3.77
N GLY A 188 8.03 30.48 -2.95
CA GLY A 188 7.44 30.87 -1.67
C GLY A 188 7.54 32.39 -1.47
N TRP A 189 6.45 32.98 -0.98
CA TRP A 189 6.39 34.37 -0.59
C TRP A 189 6.01 34.49 0.86
N VAL A 190 6.95 34.95 1.69
CA VAL A 190 6.73 35.20 3.12
C VAL A 190 6.07 36.58 3.27
N MET A 191 4.74 36.60 3.15
CA MET A 191 3.94 37.84 3.18
C MET A 191 4.06 38.57 4.52
N SER A 192 4.22 37.84 5.63
CA SER A 192 4.38 38.42 6.95
C SER A 192 5.59 39.36 7.08
N GLU A 193 6.60 39.20 6.21
CA GLU A 193 7.79 40.10 6.19
C GLU A 193 7.55 41.39 5.40
N GLU A 194 6.40 41.55 4.75
CA GLU A 194 6.07 42.77 4.02
C GLU A 194 5.60 43.90 4.94
N ALA A 195 5.92 45.14 4.55
CA ALA A 195 5.61 46.31 5.36
C ALA A 195 4.12 46.50 5.67
N PHE A 196 3.24 46.07 4.76
CA PHE A 196 1.81 46.18 4.97
C PHE A 196 1.27 45.19 6.01
N MET A 197 1.95 44.03 6.19
CA MET A 197 1.59 43.02 7.19
C MET A 197 2.10 43.33 8.58
N LYS A 198 3.17 44.12 8.72
CA LYS A 198 3.79 44.49 10.02
C LYS A 198 2.90 45.40 10.87
N LYS A 199 1.78 45.90 10.37
CA LYS A 199 0.86 46.79 11.11
C LYS A 199 -0.21 46.04 11.91
N GLN A 200 -0.29 44.70 11.79
CA GLN A 200 -1.25 43.86 12.49
C GLN A 200 -0.51 42.88 13.43
N ASN A 201 -1.19 42.39 14.48
CA ASN A 201 -0.61 41.56 15.53
C ASN A 201 -1.32 40.18 15.65
N VAL A 202 -2.11 39.77 14.66
CA VAL A 202 -2.88 38.52 14.69
C VAL A 202 -2.15 37.42 13.91
N ILE A 203 -1.52 37.78 12.79
CA ILE A 203 -0.80 36.87 11.92
C ILE A 203 0.71 37.05 12.19
N ASP A 204 1.32 36.07 12.85
CA ASP A 204 2.73 36.08 13.14
C ASP A 204 3.58 35.69 11.94
N TYR A 205 3.07 34.73 11.15
CA TYR A 205 3.72 34.24 9.96
C TYR A 205 2.70 33.87 8.91
N LEU A 206 2.93 34.30 7.67
CA LEU A 206 2.15 33.90 6.51
C LEU A 206 3.09 33.74 5.32
N LYS A 207 3.13 32.50 4.79
CA LYS A 207 3.90 32.15 3.60
C LYS A 207 2.99 31.50 2.56
N LEU A 208 2.83 32.13 1.42
CA LEU A 208 2.25 31.48 0.24
C LEU A 208 3.31 30.57 -0.39
N LYS A 209 2.92 29.40 -0.84
CA LYS A 209 3.82 28.43 -1.47
C LYS A 209 3.15 27.73 -2.64
N GLY A 210 3.95 27.41 -3.66
CA GLY A 210 3.52 26.59 -4.76
C GLY A 210 4.71 25.86 -5.35
N SER A 211 4.48 24.65 -5.81
CA SER A 211 5.50 23.86 -6.49
C SER A 211 4.92 23.06 -7.65
N CYS A 212 5.76 22.76 -8.62
CA CYS A 212 5.46 21.82 -9.68
C CYS A 212 6.72 21.03 -10.07
N GLY A 213 6.51 19.79 -10.53
CA GLY A 213 7.64 18.97 -10.91
C GLY A 213 7.25 17.64 -11.53
N VAL A 214 8.27 16.93 -11.98
CA VAL A 214 8.18 15.60 -12.56
C VAL A 214 9.12 14.68 -11.81
N LEU A 215 8.60 13.53 -11.36
CA LEU A 215 9.39 12.46 -10.75
C LEU A 215 9.31 11.20 -11.63
N GLY A 216 10.41 10.47 -11.71
CA GLY A 216 10.48 9.19 -12.43
C GLY A 216 10.32 7.99 -11.51
N SER A 217 9.65 6.96 -12.01
CA SER A 217 9.59 5.65 -11.38
C SER A 217 10.09 4.56 -12.34
N GLN A 218 10.88 3.65 -11.82
CA GLN A 218 11.35 2.45 -12.50
C GLN A 218 10.66 1.18 -11.96
N ASN A 219 9.49 1.32 -11.35
CA ASN A 219 8.76 0.19 -10.79
C ASN A 219 8.10 -0.64 -11.88
N THR A 220 8.58 -1.84 -12.09
CA THR A 220 8.13 -2.76 -13.13
C THR A 220 7.22 -3.88 -12.62
N GLY A 221 6.51 -3.64 -11.50
CA GLY A 221 5.51 -4.58 -10.98
C GLY A 221 6.07 -5.95 -10.59
N GLY A 222 7.33 -6.00 -10.11
CA GLY A 222 7.99 -7.25 -9.70
C GLY A 222 8.85 -7.91 -10.79
N SER A 223 8.69 -7.55 -12.07
CA SER A 223 9.60 -8.03 -13.12
C SER A 223 10.97 -7.38 -12.97
N ARG A 224 11.99 -8.18 -12.68
CA ARG A 224 13.37 -7.67 -12.46
C ARG A 224 14.08 -7.29 -13.77
N TYR A 225 13.72 -8.00 -14.85
CA TYR A 225 14.27 -7.80 -16.20
C TYR A 225 13.12 -7.71 -17.21
N PRO A 226 12.33 -6.62 -17.19
CA PRO A 226 11.12 -6.51 -18.00
C PRO A 226 11.41 -6.51 -19.51
N ALA A 227 12.60 -6.03 -19.90
CA ALA A 227 13.04 -5.97 -21.28
C ALA A 227 13.79 -7.23 -21.77
N TYR A 228 13.88 -8.28 -20.94
CA TYR A 228 14.55 -9.53 -21.29
C TYR A 228 13.56 -10.71 -21.14
N PRO A 229 13.25 -11.44 -22.23
CA PRO A 229 12.47 -12.67 -22.13
C PRO A 229 13.34 -13.80 -21.59
N ASN A 230 12.78 -14.67 -20.78
CA ASN A 230 13.39 -15.95 -20.47
C ASN A 230 12.95 -16.97 -21.52
N ILE A 231 13.74 -18.00 -21.72
CA ILE A 231 13.35 -19.16 -22.52
C ILE A 231 12.75 -20.18 -21.55
N THR A 232 11.47 -20.43 -21.70
CA THR A 232 10.71 -21.39 -20.88
C THR A 232 10.12 -22.48 -21.74
N SER A 233 9.72 -23.59 -21.12
CA SER A 233 8.93 -24.60 -21.80
C SER A 233 7.57 -24.01 -22.15
N SER A 234 7.26 -23.86 -23.44
CA SER A 234 6.01 -23.31 -23.93
C SER A 234 5.49 -24.15 -25.10
N GLY A 235 4.31 -24.70 -24.91
CA GLY A 235 3.68 -25.56 -25.89
C GLY A 235 4.32 -26.95 -26.00
N SER A 236 3.69 -27.80 -26.76
CA SER A 236 4.17 -29.12 -27.09
C SER A 236 3.85 -29.39 -28.58
N ALA A 237 4.75 -30.05 -29.27
CA ALA A 237 4.52 -30.51 -30.64
C ALA A 237 4.52 -32.03 -30.66
N VAL A 238 3.64 -32.61 -31.47
CA VAL A 238 3.58 -34.05 -31.68
C VAL A 238 4.38 -34.41 -32.94
N PHE A 239 5.41 -35.25 -32.77
CA PHE A 239 6.19 -35.79 -33.86
C PHE A 239 6.08 -37.32 -33.85
N GLY A 240 5.28 -37.86 -34.78
CA GLY A 240 4.85 -39.25 -34.71
C GLY A 240 4.04 -39.51 -33.43
N ASP A 241 4.45 -40.54 -32.67
CA ASP A 241 3.81 -40.89 -31.38
C ASP A 241 4.43 -40.19 -30.15
N ASN A 242 5.36 -39.25 -30.37
CA ASN A 242 6.05 -38.57 -29.29
C ASN A 242 5.58 -37.13 -29.12
N VAL A 243 5.25 -36.77 -27.89
CA VAL A 243 5.01 -35.37 -27.47
C VAL A 243 6.32 -34.75 -27.07
N ILE A 244 6.81 -33.77 -27.81
CA ILE A 244 8.04 -33.04 -27.53
C ILE A 244 7.70 -31.66 -27.00
N ALA A 245 8.21 -31.35 -25.79
CA ALA A 245 8.03 -30.05 -25.21
C ALA A 245 8.82 -28.98 -25.99
N GLY A 246 8.12 -27.97 -26.46
CA GLY A 246 8.71 -26.80 -27.10
C GLY A 246 9.33 -25.84 -26.08
N LYS A 247 10.26 -25.00 -26.57
CA LYS A 247 10.82 -23.88 -25.78
C LYS A 247 10.62 -22.58 -26.55
N GLY A 248 10.19 -21.54 -25.84
CA GLY A 248 9.95 -20.22 -26.40
C GLY A 248 10.17 -19.11 -25.39
N PRO A 249 10.11 -17.84 -25.82
CA PRO A 249 10.17 -16.71 -24.91
C PRO A 249 8.94 -16.72 -23.99
N ASP A 250 9.17 -16.42 -22.69
CA ASP A 250 8.11 -16.35 -21.68
C ASP A 250 7.17 -15.15 -21.85
N LYS A 251 7.60 -14.12 -22.59
CA LYS A 251 6.83 -12.89 -22.81
C LYS A 251 7.27 -12.16 -24.06
N LEU A 252 6.37 -11.35 -24.59
CA LEU A 252 6.72 -10.32 -25.58
C LEU A 252 7.44 -9.13 -24.89
N ILE A 253 8.20 -8.38 -25.65
CA ILE A 253 8.93 -7.21 -25.15
C ILE A 253 8.46 -5.98 -25.91
N SER A 254 8.10 -4.95 -25.16
CA SER A 254 7.91 -3.62 -25.74
C SER A 254 9.25 -2.94 -26.02
N GLN A 255 9.41 -2.43 -27.23
CA GLN A 255 10.57 -1.62 -27.64
C GLN A 255 10.56 -0.23 -27.00
N THR A 256 9.36 0.23 -26.53
CA THR A 256 9.15 1.57 -25.97
C THR A 256 9.20 1.59 -24.45
N LEU A 257 9.46 0.44 -23.81
CA LEU A 257 9.49 0.33 -22.35
C LEU A 257 10.49 1.34 -21.74
N GLY A 258 10.02 2.18 -20.84
CA GLY A 258 10.79 3.25 -20.21
C GLY A 258 10.25 3.63 -18.82
N TRP A 259 10.64 4.81 -18.38
CA TRP A 259 10.25 5.35 -17.09
C TRP A 259 8.77 5.72 -17.04
N GLU A 260 8.11 5.46 -15.91
CA GLU A 260 6.87 6.11 -15.56
C GLU A 260 7.16 7.52 -15.07
N ARG A 261 6.29 8.48 -15.40
CA ARG A 261 6.44 9.89 -15.02
C ARG A 261 5.29 10.37 -14.17
N ASN A 262 5.62 10.92 -13.02
CA ASN A 262 4.66 11.51 -12.11
C ASN A 262 4.76 13.03 -12.16
N TYR A 263 3.79 13.69 -12.77
CA TYR A 263 3.63 15.14 -12.83
C TYR A 263 2.82 15.59 -11.63
N SER A 264 3.39 16.46 -10.83
CA SER A 264 2.71 17.00 -9.66
C SER A 264 2.79 18.52 -9.63
N TRP A 265 1.73 19.15 -9.15
CA TRP A 265 1.74 20.54 -8.74
C TRP A 265 0.89 20.72 -7.49
N GLU A 266 1.29 21.68 -6.67
CA GLU A 266 0.59 22.02 -5.45
C GLU A 266 0.63 23.52 -5.21
N VAL A 267 -0.39 24.02 -4.50
CA VAL A 267 -0.48 25.41 -4.05
C VAL A 267 -1.09 25.43 -2.65
N GLY A 268 -0.55 26.26 -1.80
CA GLY A 268 -1.02 26.36 -0.42
C GLY A 268 -0.39 27.52 0.33
N PHE A 269 -0.62 27.55 1.62
CA PHE A 269 0.03 28.52 2.50
C PHE A 269 0.33 27.90 3.88
N ASP A 270 1.31 28.49 4.56
CA ASP A 270 1.61 28.20 5.95
C ASP A 270 1.29 29.48 6.76
N MET A 271 0.46 29.38 7.78
CA MET A 271 0.04 30.51 8.61
C MET A 271 0.18 30.19 10.09
N HIS A 272 0.81 31.10 10.84
CA HIS A 272 0.86 31.07 12.30
C HIS A 272 0.12 32.28 12.83
N LEU A 273 -0.67 32.07 13.87
CA LEU A 273 -1.54 33.06 14.49
C LEU A 273 -1.34 33.08 16.00
N LEU A 274 -1.57 34.26 16.61
CA LEU A 274 -1.70 34.42 18.05
C LEU A 274 -0.44 33.97 18.81
N ASP A 275 0.71 34.56 18.49
CA ASP A 275 2.02 34.16 19.01
C ASP A 275 2.39 32.70 18.72
N ALA A 276 2.09 32.26 17.48
CA ALA A 276 2.30 30.92 16.97
C ALA A 276 1.56 29.80 17.74
N ARG A 277 0.55 30.14 18.55
CA ARG A 277 -0.28 29.17 19.24
C ARG A 277 -1.14 28.36 18.28
N MET A 278 -1.61 28.99 17.20
CA MET A 278 -2.36 28.33 16.12
C MET A 278 -1.52 28.29 14.85
N GLN A 279 -1.43 27.13 14.24
CA GLN A 279 -0.78 26.91 12.94
C GLN A 279 -1.75 26.24 12.00
N ILE A 280 -1.81 26.70 10.75
CA ILE A 280 -2.70 26.17 9.70
C ILE A 280 -1.92 26.08 8.40
N SER A 281 -1.99 24.93 7.74
CA SER A 281 -1.31 24.65 6.47
C SER A 281 -2.27 23.94 5.51
N PRO A 282 -3.10 24.63 4.75
CA PRO A 282 -3.87 24.07 3.67
C PRO A 282 -3.03 23.97 2.40
N VAL A 283 -3.20 22.88 1.65
CA VAL A 283 -2.59 22.63 0.34
C VAL A 283 -3.61 21.99 -0.58
N TYR A 284 -3.73 22.50 -1.79
CA TYR A 284 -4.39 21.80 -2.88
C TYR A 284 -3.33 21.16 -3.77
N TYR A 285 -3.51 19.88 -4.09
CA TYR A 285 -2.58 19.12 -4.91
C TYR A 285 -3.27 18.48 -6.13
N ASN A 286 -2.48 18.32 -7.19
CA ASN A 286 -2.84 17.51 -8.35
C ASN A 286 -1.62 16.71 -8.77
N LYS A 287 -1.78 15.41 -8.88
CA LYS A 287 -0.74 14.45 -9.18
C LYS A 287 -1.21 13.52 -10.29
N THR A 288 -0.53 13.57 -11.44
CA THR A 288 -0.85 12.75 -12.60
C THR A 288 0.32 11.85 -12.93
N THR A 289 0.13 10.55 -12.83
CA THR A 289 1.11 9.56 -13.27
C THR A 289 0.80 9.18 -14.71
N LYS A 290 1.76 9.43 -15.59
CA LYS A 290 1.72 9.09 -17.01
C LYS A 290 2.69 7.96 -17.32
N ASP A 291 2.49 7.38 -18.49
CA ASP A 291 3.35 6.29 -18.96
C ASP A 291 3.40 5.10 -17.97
N LEU A 292 2.27 4.84 -17.28
CA LEU A 292 2.13 3.71 -16.35
C LEU A 292 2.47 2.41 -17.04
N LEU A 293 3.24 1.58 -16.35
CA LEU A 293 3.62 0.25 -16.84
C LEU A 293 2.46 -0.72 -16.65
N THR A 294 1.74 -1.01 -17.72
CA THR A 294 0.64 -1.96 -17.75
C THR A 294 0.95 -3.16 -18.63
N SER A 295 0.43 -4.33 -18.27
CA SER A 295 0.51 -5.52 -19.11
C SER A 295 -0.56 -5.45 -20.17
N VAL A 296 -0.13 -5.40 -21.42
CA VAL A 296 -1.05 -5.37 -22.58
C VAL A 296 -1.25 -6.78 -23.11
N PRO A 297 -2.48 -7.29 -23.18
CA PRO A 297 -2.75 -8.63 -23.72
C PRO A 297 -2.12 -8.80 -25.10
N GLY A 298 -1.41 -9.91 -25.27
CA GLY A 298 -0.83 -10.26 -26.55
C GLY A 298 -1.90 -10.77 -27.51
N LEU A 299 -1.70 -10.54 -28.80
CA LEU A 299 -2.49 -11.22 -29.83
C LEU A 299 -2.15 -12.71 -29.85
N SER A 300 -3.12 -13.56 -30.10
CA SER A 300 -2.92 -15.00 -30.34
C SER A 300 -2.29 -15.79 -29.18
N GLY A 301 -2.72 -15.53 -27.93
CA GLY A 301 -2.32 -16.35 -26.78
C GLY A 301 -0.88 -16.14 -26.30
N THR A 302 -0.19 -15.08 -26.75
CA THR A 302 1.14 -14.73 -26.25
C THR A 302 1.06 -14.07 -24.89
N VAL A 303 2.10 -14.24 -24.04
CA VAL A 303 2.16 -13.60 -22.74
C VAL A 303 2.25 -12.07 -22.93
N PRO A 304 1.47 -11.30 -22.16
CA PRO A 304 1.41 -9.85 -22.29
C PRO A 304 2.77 -9.16 -22.17
N ALA A 305 3.00 -8.16 -23.01
CA ALA A 305 4.15 -7.27 -22.87
C ALA A 305 3.85 -6.16 -21.86
N LEU A 306 4.83 -5.81 -21.02
CA LEU A 306 4.76 -4.60 -20.21
C LEU A 306 5.01 -3.38 -21.09
N GLN A 307 4.11 -2.41 -21.06
CA GLN A 307 4.15 -1.20 -21.90
C GLN A 307 3.80 0.05 -21.08
N ASN A 308 4.31 1.20 -21.50
CA ASN A 308 3.97 2.50 -20.94
C ASN A 308 2.69 3.04 -21.61
N THR A 309 1.52 2.81 -21.05
CA THR A 309 0.23 3.10 -21.72
C THR A 309 -0.85 3.73 -20.86
N GLY A 310 -0.69 3.80 -19.55
CA GLY A 310 -1.72 4.28 -18.65
C GLY A 310 -1.48 5.70 -18.13
N GLU A 311 -2.57 6.39 -17.80
CA GLU A 311 -2.55 7.66 -17.07
C GLU A 311 -3.54 7.63 -15.91
N ILE A 312 -3.08 7.94 -14.69
CA ILE A 312 -3.91 8.03 -13.48
C ILE A 312 -3.71 9.39 -12.84
N ARG A 313 -4.80 10.01 -12.45
CA ARG A 313 -4.83 11.30 -11.75
C ARG A 313 -5.31 11.14 -10.33
N ASN A 314 -4.62 11.79 -9.40
CA ASN A 314 -5.04 11.98 -8.01
C ASN A 314 -5.02 13.47 -7.70
N ARG A 315 -6.10 14.01 -7.17
CA ARG A 315 -6.21 15.39 -6.74
C ARG A 315 -6.95 15.48 -5.42
N GLY A 316 -6.69 16.54 -4.69
CA GLY A 316 -7.36 16.70 -3.41
C GLY A 316 -6.88 17.92 -2.64
N PHE A 317 -7.39 18.02 -1.44
CA PHE A 317 -7.09 19.07 -0.50
C PHE A 317 -6.50 18.45 0.77
N GLU A 318 -5.41 19.01 1.24
CA GLU A 318 -4.78 18.64 2.50
C GLU A 318 -4.87 19.82 3.47
N LEU A 319 -5.21 19.54 4.72
CA LEU A 319 -5.23 20.51 5.80
C LEU A 319 -4.48 19.95 6.99
N ALA A 320 -3.48 20.67 7.47
CA ALA A 320 -2.91 20.46 8.79
C ALA A 320 -3.21 21.69 9.66
N ALA A 321 -3.72 21.46 10.86
CA ALA A 321 -3.99 22.50 11.83
C ALA A 321 -3.51 22.06 13.21
N SER A 322 -2.92 22.98 13.97
CA SER A 322 -2.52 22.71 15.36
C SER A 322 -2.75 23.94 16.24
N TRP A 323 -3.06 23.64 17.48
CA TRP A 323 -3.15 24.63 18.55
C TRP A 323 -2.31 24.15 19.74
N SER A 324 -1.49 25.01 20.31
CA SER A 324 -0.75 24.72 21.53
C SER A 324 -0.71 25.94 22.43
N ASP A 325 -0.99 25.74 23.73
CA ASP A 325 -1.00 26.82 24.70
C ASP A 325 -0.70 26.29 26.12
N LYS A 326 -0.59 27.21 27.06
CA LYS A 326 -0.37 26.95 28.50
C LYS A 326 -1.44 27.64 29.33
N ILE A 327 -1.91 26.97 30.39
CA ILE A 327 -2.81 27.55 31.37
C ILE A 327 -2.07 27.60 32.70
N GLY A 328 -1.69 28.82 33.09
CA GLY A 328 -0.81 29.05 34.23
C GLY A 328 0.57 28.39 34.04
N GLU A 329 1.21 28.02 35.15
CA GLU A 329 2.55 27.42 35.13
C GLU A 329 2.57 25.91 34.95
N ASN A 330 1.47 25.24 35.25
CA ASN A 330 1.44 23.80 35.42
C ASN A 330 0.81 23.04 34.25
N TRP A 331 -0.10 23.65 33.47
CA TRP A 331 -0.81 23.01 32.40
C TRP A 331 -0.23 23.40 31.03
N ARG A 332 0.00 22.42 30.19
CA ARG A 332 0.33 22.56 28.78
C ARG A 332 -0.63 21.70 27.99
N TYR A 333 -1.15 22.20 26.90
CA TYR A 333 -1.99 21.40 26.02
C TYR A 333 -1.68 21.72 24.56
N GLY A 334 -1.82 20.70 23.73
CA GLY A 334 -1.70 20.79 22.29
C GLY A 334 -2.75 19.89 21.64
N VAL A 335 -3.33 20.41 20.59
CA VAL A 335 -4.28 19.67 19.74
C VAL A 335 -3.81 19.85 18.31
N SER A 336 -3.75 18.76 17.55
CA SER A 336 -3.49 18.81 16.13
C SER A 336 -4.47 17.96 15.35
N ALA A 337 -4.80 18.41 14.15
CA ALA A 337 -5.68 17.73 13.23
C ALA A 337 -5.09 17.77 11.83
N ASN A 338 -5.30 16.70 11.06
CA ASN A 338 -5.03 16.67 9.63
C ASN A 338 -6.21 16.05 8.89
N LEU A 339 -6.38 16.47 7.66
CA LEU A 339 -7.41 15.99 6.73
C LEU A 339 -6.80 15.93 5.34
N THR A 340 -7.01 14.82 4.63
CA THR A 340 -6.63 14.69 3.22
C THR A 340 -7.83 14.15 2.44
N THR A 341 -8.33 14.91 1.48
CA THR A 341 -9.33 14.45 0.51
C THR A 341 -8.66 13.81 -0.68
N ILE A 342 -9.30 12.82 -1.29
CA ILE A 342 -8.75 12.03 -2.39
C ILE A 342 -9.80 11.89 -3.48
N ASP A 343 -9.46 12.36 -4.69
CA ASP A 343 -10.23 12.12 -5.91
C ASP A 343 -9.29 11.42 -6.89
N ASN A 344 -9.53 10.13 -7.12
CA ASN A 344 -8.72 9.25 -7.97
C ASN A 344 -9.48 8.90 -9.24
N GLU A 345 -8.82 9.01 -10.39
CA GLU A 345 -9.39 8.71 -11.70
C GLU A 345 -8.35 8.09 -12.62
N VAL A 346 -8.71 7.02 -13.27
CA VAL A 346 -7.99 6.47 -14.43
C VAL A 346 -8.35 7.31 -15.65
N VAL A 347 -7.41 8.15 -16.09
CA VAL A 347 -7.65 9.12 -17.17
C VAL A 347 -7.60 8.44 -18.54
N SER A 348 -6.67 7.51 -18.72
CA SER A 348 -6.56 6.74 -19.96
C SER A 348 -5.87 5.40 -19.73
N LEU A 349 -6.20 4.44 -20.58
CA LEU A 349 -5.52 3.15 -20.73
C LEU A 349 -5.09 2.99 -22.20
N ILE A 350 -4.71 1.77 -22.60
CA ILE A 350 -4.28 1.48 -23.97
C ILE A 350 -5.39 1.76 -25.01
N SER A 351 -6.65 1.57 -24.64
CA SER A 351 -7.84 1.96 -25.39
C SER A 351 -9.01 2.16 -24.45
N LYS A 352 -10.02 2.88 -24.89
CA LYS A 352 -11.20 3.19 -24.07
C LYS A 352 -11.97 1.96 -23.60
N ASP A 353 -12.01 0.91 -24.42
CA ASP A 353 -12.74 -0.33 -24.11
C ASP A 353 -11.86 -1.34 -23.34
N TYR A 354 -10.58 -1.02 -23.14
CA TYR A 354 -9.66 -1.88 -22.39
C TYR A 354 -9.86 -1.75 -20.90
N SER A 355 -9.85 -2.87 -20.22
CA SER A 355 -9.91 -2.92 -18.76
C SER A 355 -8.93 -3.95 -18.22
N ILE A 356 -8.31 -3.63 -17.08
CA ILE A 356 -7.53 -4.60 -16.31
C ILE A 356 -8.47 -5.22 -15.28
N ILE A 357 -8.58 -6.54 -15.29
CA ILE A 357 -9.43 -7.30 -14.37
C ILE A 357 -8.55 -8.07 -13.40
N ASN A 358 -8.81 -7.92 -12.12
CA ASN A 358 -8.11 -8.62 -11.05
C ASN A 358 -9.12 -9.09 -9.99
N GLY A 359 -9.67 -10.29 -10.17
CA GLY A 359 -10.77 -10.81 -9.36
C GLY A 359 -12.02 -9.94 -9.51
N VAL A 360 -12.53 -9.41 -8.40
CA VAL A 360 -13.66 -8.48 -8.38
C VAL A 360 -13.27 -7.06 -8.76
N SER A 361 -11.98 -6.72 -8.69
CA SER A 361 -11.49 -5.38 -8.97
C SER A 361 -11.29 -5.14 -10.46
N ARG A 362 -11.60 -3.94 -10.92
CA ARG A 362 -11.44 -3.51 -12.30
C ARG A 362 -10.75 -2.16 -12.38
N VAL A 363 -9.93 -1.97 -13.41
CA VAL A 363 -9.35 -0.68 -13.77
C VAL A 363 -9.84 -0.33 -15.16
N SER A 364 -10.59 0.76 -15.30
CA SER A 364 -11.15 1.24 -16.56
C SER A 364 -11.09 2.75 -16.63
N GLU A 365 -11.00 3.30 -17.83
CA GLU A 365 -11.00 4.73 -18.09
C GLU A 365 -12.27 5.39 -17.54
N GLY A 366 -12.11 6.52 -16.84
CA GLY A 366 -13.20 7.30 -16.23
C GLY A 366 -13.63 6.82 -14.84
N TYR A 367 -13.03 5.79 -14.29
CA TYR A 367 -13.34 5.25 -12.96
C TYR A 367 -12.14 5.35 -12.00
N PRO A 368 -12.37 5.25 -10.69
CA PRO A 368 -11.29 5.08 -9.72
C PRO A 368 -10.52 3.78 -9.98
N ILE A 369 -9.22 3.76 -9.66
CA ILE A 369 -8.40 2.56 -9.83
C ILE A 369 -8.88 1.44 -8.91
N GLY A 370 -9.04 0.22 -9.45
CA GLY A 370 -9.36 -0.97 -8.65
C GLY A 370 -10.78 -0.96 -8.07
N TYR A 371 -11.72 -0.23 -8.67
CA TYR A 371 -13.12 -0.26 -8.25
C TYR A 371 -13.70 -1.67 -8.35
N PHE A 372 -14.69 -1.96 -7.49
CA PHE A 372 -15.37 -3.26 -7.50
C PHE A 372 -16.39 -3.32 -8.63
N TYR A 373 -16.36 -4.41 -9.38
CA TYR A 373 -17.17 -4.61 -10.57
C TYR A 373 -17.97 -5.90 -10.48
N GLY A 374 -19.28 -5.81 -10.60
CA GLY A 374 -20.17 -6.95 -10.46
C GLY A 374 -21.63 -6.55 -10.63
N TYR A 375 -22.53 -7.38 -10.14
CA TYR A 375 -23.96 -7.18 -10.21
C TYR A 375 -24.49 -6.33 -9.06
N LYS A 376 -25.41 -5.43 -9.36
CA LYS A 376 -26.14 -4.70 -8.33
C LYS A 376 -27.28 -5.56 -7.82
N VAL A 377 -27.36 -5.79 -6.52
CA VAL A 377 -28.42 -6.58 -5.89
C VAL A 377 -29.66 -5.72 -5.69
N ALA A 378 -30.81 -6.21 -6.15
CA ALA A 378 -32.12 -5.60 -5.95
C ALA A 378 -32.91 -6.23 -4.78
N GLY A 379 -32.51 -7.43 -4.33
CA GLY A 379 -33.13 -8.16 -3.24
C GLY A 379 -32.88 -9.64 -3.32
N VAL A 380 -33.81 -10.44 -2.79
CA VAL A 380 -33.85 -11.90 -2.82
C VAL A 380 -35.16 -12.36 -3.43
N TYR A 381 -35.13 -13.31 -4.37
CA TYR A 381 -36.34 -13.88 -4.94
C TYR A 381 -37.18 -14.57 -3.85
N GLN A 382 -38.43 -14.14 -3.70
CA GLN A 382 -39.27 -14.60 -2.58
C GLN A 382 -40.00 -15.91 -2.89
N ASN A 383 -40.50 -16.06 -4.13
CA ASN A 383 -41.27 -17.23 -4.61
C ASN A 383 -41.14 -17.34 -6.13
N GLU A 384 -41.75 -18.39 -6.72
CA GLU A 384 -41.71 -18.64 -8.17
C GLU A 384 -42.38 -17.50 -8.98
N THR A 385 -43.47 -16.91 -8.46
CA THR A 385 -44.14 -15.79 -9.12
C THR A 385 -43.24 -14.56 -9.21
N ASP A 386 -42.43 -14.31 -8.16
CA ASP A 386 -41.44 -13.20 -8.19
C ASP A 386 -40.36 -13.45 -9.26
N ILE A 387 -39.99 -14.72 -9.49
CA ILE A 387 -39.03 -15.08 -10.55
C ILE A 387 -39.68 -14.85 -11.93
N GLU A 388 -40.91 -15.36 -12.13
CA GLU A 388 -41.63 -15.26 -13.41
C GLU A 388 -41.92 -13.81 -13.83
N THR A 389 -42.16 -12.92 -12.85
CA THR A 389 -42.48 -11.51 -13.09
C THR A 389 -41.24 -10.61 -13.18
N SER A 390 -40.07 -11.13 -12.87
CA SER A 390 -38.79 -10.42 -12.95
C SER A 390 -38.12 -10.59 -14.30
N ALA A 391 -37.10 -9.76 -14.60
CA ALA A 391 -36.27 -9.93 -15.77
C ALA A 391 -35.59 -11.32 -15.75
N PRO A 392 -35.68 -12.11 -16.85
CA PRO A 392 -35.07 -13.43 -16.92
C PRO A 392 -33.56 -13.38 -16.65
N ASN A 393 -33.07 -14.27 -15.79
CA ASN A 393 -31.66 -14.34 -15.45
C ASN A 393 -30.93 -15.34 -16.38
N GLN A 394 -29.99 -14.81 -17.19
CA GLN A 394 -29.14 -15.60 -18.08
C GLN A 394 -27.77 -15.92 -17.45
N VAL A 395 -27.44 -15.37 -16.26
CA VAL A 395 -26.17 -15.64 -15.57
C VAL A 395 -26.17 -17.03 -14.96
N ALA A 396 -27.30 -17.41 -14.31
CA ALA A 396 -27.47 -18.71 -13.71
C ALA A 396 -28.97 -19.06 -13.57
N SER A 397 -29.29 -20.36 -13.40
CA SER A 397 -30.63 -20.78 -13.01
C SER A 397 -30.93 -20.31 -11.59
N VAL A 398 -32.02 -19.57 -11.41
CA VAL A 398 -32.45 -19.00 -10.13
C VAL A 398 -33.63 -19.75 -9.53
N LYS A 399 -33.74 -19.72 -8.21
CA LYS A 399 -34.83 -20.31 -7.44
C LYS A 399 -35.17 -19.38 -6.27
N PRO A 400 -36.32 -19.53 -5.59
CA PRO A 400 -36.62 -18.77 -4.39
C PRO A 400 -35.50 -18.85 -3.35
N GLY A 401 -35.15 -17.72 -2.76
CA GLY A 401 -34.03 -17.55 -1.84
C GLY A 401 -32.71 -17.11 -2.48
N ASP A 402 -32.62 -17.08 -3.81
CA ASP A 402 -31.41 -16.58 -4.51
C ASP A 402 -31.37 -15.05 -4.58
N LEU A 403 -30.16 -14.50 -4.72
CA LEU A 403 -29.97 -13.07 -4.98
C LEU A 403 -30.64 -12.65 -6.30
N LYS A 404 -31.38 -11.58 -6.23
CA LYS A 404 -32.03 -10.93 -7.36
C LYS A 404 -31.18 -9.76 -7.82
N PHE A 405 -30.68 -9.82 -9.04
CA PHE A 405 -29.88 -8.75 -9.63
C PHE A 405 -30.76 -7.71 -10.33
N ALA A 406 -30.26 -6.48 -10.38
CA ALA A 406 -30.92 -5.41 -11.11
C ALA A 406 -30.54 -5.44 -12.60
N ASP A 407 -31.51 -5.22 -13.47
CA ASP A 407 -31.32 -4.87 -14.87
C ASP A 407 -30.82 -3.43 -14.94
N VAL A 408 -29.50 -3.24 -15.09
CA VAL A 408 -28.86 -1.93 -15.05
C VAL A 408 -28.90 -1.26 -16.42
N ASN A 409 -28.86 -2.03 -17.50
CA ASN A 409 -28.86 -1.50 -18.85
C ASN A 409 -30.28 -1.32 -19.43
N GLY A 410 -31.31 -1.87 -18.78
CA GLY A 410 -32.73 -1.71 -19.14
C GLY A 410 -33.15 -2.54 -20.35
N ASP A 411 -32.41 -3.62 -20.70
CA ASP A 411 -32.75 -4.48 -21.86
C ASP A 411 -33.77 -5.58 -21.53
N GLY A 412 -34.20 -5.67 -20.28
CA GLY A 412 -35.21 -6.62 -19.80
C GLY A 412 -34.65 -8.02 -19.49
N ILE A 413 -33.33 -8.21 -19.47
CA ILE A 413 -32.67 -9.50 -19.24
C ILE A 413 -31.47 -9.28 -18.33
N ILE A 414 -31.31 -10.11 -17.29
CA ILE A 414 -30.10 -10.09 -16.45
C ILE A 414 -28.98 -10.88 -17.12
N SER A 415 -27.90 -10.24 -17.49
CA SER A 415 -26.78 -10.79 -18.25
C SER A 415 -25.44 -10.20 -17.80
N GLU A 416 -24.31 -10.63 -18.40
CA GLU A 416 -22.99 -10.03 -18.20
C GLU A 416 -22.94 -8.51 -18.45
N LYS A 417 -23.90 -7.97 -19.23
CA LYS A 417 -24.00 -6.54 -19.56
C LYS A 417 -24.54 -5.68 -18.41
N ASP A 418 -25.12 -6.31 -17.38
CA ASP A 418 -25.64 -5.65 -16.19
C ASP A 418 -24.58 -5.50 -15.09
N ARG A 419 -23.39 -6.01 -15.33
CA ARG A 419 -22.27 -5.75 -14.43
C ARG A 419 -21.88 -4.26 -14.51
N THR A 420 -21.72 -3.65 -13.35
CA THR A 420 -21.39 -2.24 -13.21
C THR A 420 -20.42 -2.04 -12.04
N MET A 421 -20.03 -0.79 -11.80
CA MET A 421 -19.36 -0.43 -10.56
C MET A 421 -20.29 -0.67 -9.37
N ILE A 422 -19.87 -1.51 -8.44
CA ILE A 422 -20.62 -1.86 -7.23
C ILE A 422 -19.99 -1.33 -5.95
N GLY A 423 -18.78 -0.78 -6.02
CA GLY A 423 -18.12 -0.16 -4.88
C GLY A 423 -16.76 0.44 -5.24
N ASN A 424 -16.29 1.33 -4.36
CA ASN A 424 -15.02 2.07 -4.50
C ASN A 424 -14.15 1.87 -3.25
N PRO A 425 -12.97 1.22 -3.35
CA PRO A 425 -12.08 1.07 -2.21
C PRO A 425 -11.29 2.34 -1.86
N THR A 426 -11.27 3.34 -2.74
CA THR A 426 -10.58 4.62 -2.49
C THR A 426 -11.43 5.49 -1.57
N PRO A 427 -10.90 5.96 -0.44
CA PRO A 427 -11.65 6.81 0.47
C PRO A 427 -11.88 8.22 -0.10
N ASP A 428 -12.99 8.85 0.30
CA ASP A 428 -13.23 10.28 0.04
C ASP A 428 -12.24 11.14 0.80
N PHE A 429 -11.96 10.79 2.06
CA PHE A 429 -10.95 11.45 2.87
C PHE A 429 -10.41 10.58 4.00
N THR A 430 -9.19 10.91 4.40
CA THR A 430 -8.55 10.39 5.61
C THR A 430 -8.31 11.54 6.59
N TYR A 431 -8.38 11.25 7.89
CA TYR A 431 -8.19 12.25 8.93
C TYR A 431 -7.43 11.69 10.14
N GLY A 432 -6.71 12.58 10.79
CA GLY A 432 -6.01 12.30 12.04
C GLY A 432 -6.26 13.40 13.06
N PHE A 433 -6.22 13.04 14.33
CA PHE A 433 -6.38 13.97 15.43
C PHE A 433 -5.49 13.53 16.60
N SER A 434 -4.70 14.47 17.15
CA SER A 434 -3.83 14.20 18.29
C SER A 434 -4.07 15.22 19.40
N VAL A 435 -4.10 14.73 20.63
CA VAL A 435 -4.21 15.55 21.85
C VAL A 435 -3.01 15.25 22.74
N ASN A 436 -2.32 16.30 23.13
CA ASN A 436 -1.20 16.25 24.07
C ASN A 436 -1.51 17.12 25.28
N LEU A 437 -1.49 16.54 26.47
CA LEU A 437 -1.73 17.23 27.72
C LEU A 437 -0.53 17.05 28.66
N GLY A 438 -0.09 18.11 29.25
CA GLY A 438 0.96 18.10 30.28
C GLY A 438 0.45 18.76 31.57
N TYR A 439 0.58 18.08 32.68
CA TYR A 439 0.30 18.65 33.98
C TYR A 439 1.48 18.40 34.91
N LYS A 440 2.21 19.45 35.23
CA LYS A 440 3.49 19.32 35.99
C LYS A 440 4.39 18.29 35.34
N ASN A 441 4.59 17.17 36.02
CA ASN A 441 5.47 16.09 35.61
C ASN A 441 4.75 14.96 34.81
N PHE A 442 3.42 15.03 34.70
CA PHE A 442 2.62 14.10 33.91
C PHE A 442 2.48 14.59 32.48
N ASP A 443 2.54 13.67 31.53
CA ASP A 443 2.23 13.89 30.13
C ASP A 443 1.27 12.80 29.63
N LEU A 444 0.27 13.20 28.87
CA LEU A 444 -0.68 12.33 28.19
C LEU A 444 -0.69 12.67 26.71
N SER A 445 -0.53 11.66 25.86
CA SER A 445 -0.71 11.75 24.42
C SER A 445 -1.78 10.79 23.94
N VAL A 446 -2.69 11.26 23.11
CA VAL A 446 -3.73 10.44 22.47
C VAL A 446 -3.73 10.74 20.98
N ASP A 447 -3.47 9.69 20.18
CA ASP A 447 -3.50 9.76 18.73
C ASP A 447 -4.69 8.99 18.18
N MET A 448 -5.42 9.60 17.28
CA MET A 448 -6.61 9.07 16.64
C MET A 448 -6.51 9.21 15.14
N MET A 449 -7.12 8.28 14.42
CA MET A 449 -7.19 8.33 12.96
C MET A 449 -8.51 7.76 12.47
N GLY A 450 -8.88 8.13 11.26
CA GLY A 450 -10.03 7.57 10.59
C GLY A 450 -9.94 7.68 9.07
N VAL A 451 -10.76 6.89 8.44
CA VAL A 451 -10.98 6.84 6.99
C VAL A 451 -12.47 6.92 6.76
N TYR A 452 -12.88 7.63 5.72
CA TYR A 452 -14.29 7.78 5.40
C TYR A 452 -14.53 7.66 3.88
N GLY A 453 -15.64 7.02 3.53
CA GLY A 453 -16.15 6.94 2.16
C GLY A 453 -15.55 5.83 1.32
N ASN A 454 -14.65 5.00 1.87
CA ASN A 454 -14.18 3.80 1.19
C ASN A 454 -15.13 2.63 1.42
N GLU A 455 -15.13 1.70 0.47
CA GLU A 455 -15.86 0.43 0.57
C GLU A 455 -14.89 -0.75 0.56
N VAL A 456 -15.30 -1.85 1.18
CA VAL A 456 -14.54 -3.09 1.32
C VAL A 456 -15.36 -4.24 0.73
N TYR A 457 -14.73 -5.05 -0.11
CA TYR A 457 -15.35 -6.26 -0.65
C TYR A 457 -15.05 -7.46 0.26
N ARG A 458 -16.09 -8.05 0.85
CA ARG A 458 -16.03 -9.23 1.74
C ARG A 458 -15.81 -10.51 0.95
N ASN A 459 -14.55 -10.80 0.60
CA ASN A 459 -14.20 -11.96 -0.23
C ASN A 459 -14.08 -13.26 0.57
N TRP A 460 -13.80 -13.18 1.87
CA TRP A 460 -13.68 -14.36 2.72
C TRP A 460 -14.99 -15.12 2.94
N ASP A 461 -16.14 -14.50 2.68
CA ASP A 461 -17.48 -15.04 2.87
C ASP A 461 -18.04 -15.69 1.58
N SER A 462 -17.45 -15.40 0.43
CA SER A 462 -18.01 -15.79 -0.89
C SER A 462 -17.79 -17.26 -1.29
N SER A 463 -16.92 -18.00 -0.59
CA SER A 463 -16.52 -19.34 -1.04
C SER A 463 -16.66 -20.46 -0.01
N ALA A 464 -17.11 -20.16 1.22
CA ALA A 464 -16.97 -21.07 2.36
C ALA A 464 -18.28 -21.53 3.02
N TYR A 465 -19.43 -21.30 2.38
CA TYR A 465 -20.75 -21.58 3.00
C TYR A 465 -20.97 -22.99 3.52
N ALA A 466 -20.29 -23.98 2.93
CA ALA A 466 -20.65 -25.38 3.17
C ALA A 466 -19.67 -26.15 4.03
N GLN A 467 -18.47 -25.64 4.25
CA GLN A 467 -17.38 -26.43 4.82
C GLN A 467 -17.00 -26.04 6.25
N PHE A 468 -17.44 -24.87 6.73
CA PHE A 468 -16.99 -24.28 7.99
C PHE A 468 -18.14 -23.68 8.80
N ASN A 469 -17.81 -23.13 9.97
CA ASN A 469 -18.76 -22.46 10.83
C ASN A 469 -19.36 -21.23 10.14
N TYR A 470 -20.66 -21.07 10.30
CA TYR A 470 -21.39 -19.92 9.80
C TYR A 470 -21.19 -18.70 10.71
N ARG A 471 -21.13 -17.51 10.10
CA ARG A 471 -21.17 -16.25 10.86
C ARG A 471 -22.56 -15.99 11.45
N THR A 472 -22.64 -15.20 12.52
CA THR A 472 -23.92 -14.84 13.14
C THR A 472 -24.87 -14.11 12.20
N GLY A 473 -24.36 -13.34 11.24
CA GLY A 473 -25.18 -12.68 10.20
C GLY A 473 -26.02 -13.65 9.37
N HIS A 474 -25.55 -14.88 9.17
CA HIS A 474 -26.30 -15.92 8.44
C HIS A 474 -27.57 -16.41 9.17
N LEU A 475 -27.79 -16.02 10.43
CA LEU A 475 -29.08 -16.25 11.10
C LEU A 475 -30.22 -15.49 10.45
N ASN A 476 -29.91 -14.38 9.76
CA ASN A 476 -30.89 -13.56 9.03
C ASN A 476 -31.15 -14.02 7.61
N ARG A 477 -30.58 -15.15 7.19
CA ARG A 477 -30.72 -15.69 5.82
C ARG A 477 -32.19 -15.93 5.45
N TRP A 478 -32.45 -15.92 4.16
CA TRP A 478 -33.72 -16.38 3.63
C TRP A 478 -33.92 -17.89 3.93
N HIS A 479 -35.07 -18.28 4.47
CA HIS A 479 -35.48 -19.65 4.75
C HIS A 479 -36.98 -19.86 4.47
N GLY A 480 -37.57 -18.99 3.66
CA GLY A 480 -38.96 -18.97 3.24
C GLY A 480 -39.39 -17.54 2.90
N GLU A 481 -40.51 -17.42 2.19
CA GLU A 481 -41.05 -16.13 1.75
C GLU A 481 -41.21 -15.15 2.91
N GLY A 482 -40.72 -13.90 2.74
CA GLY A 482 -40.79 -12.82 3.70
C GLY A 482 -39.76 -12.87 4.84
N THR A 483 -38.89 -13.89 4.92
CA THR A 483 -37.91 -14.01 6.01
C THR A 483 -36.66 -13.15 5.82
N SER A 484 -36.26 -12.89 4.59
CA SER A 484 -35.17 -11.97 4.25
C SER A 484 -35.36 -11.45 2.83
N ASN A 485 -35.02 -10.16 2.61
CA ASN A 485 -34.91 -9.58 1.28
C ASN A 485 -33.48 -9.11 0.96
N TRP A 486 -32.50 -9.53 1.77
CA TRP A 486 -31.11 -9.15 1.59
C TRP A 486 -30.16 -10.36 1.69
N ASP A 487 -30.24 -11.13 2.77
CA ASP A 487 -29.40 -12.31 2.96
C ASP A 487 -30.02 -13.52 2.23
N PRO A 488 -29.30 -14.11 1.24
CA PRO A 488 -29.82 -15.21 0.45
C PRO A 488 -29.88 -16.52 1.25
N ILE A 489 -30.45 -17.55 0.63
CA ILE A 489 -30.41 -18.91 1.16
C ILE A 489 -28.96 -19.40 1.28
N LEU A 490 -28.66 -20.14 2.37
CA LEU A 490 -27.37 -20.80 2.56
C LEU A 490 -27.39 -22.17 1.85
N ASP A 491 -27.07 -22.17 0.59
CA ASP A 491 -26.95 -23.37 -0.23
C ASP A 491 -25.73 -23.23 -1.15
N PRO A 492 -24.64 -24.02 -0.93
CA PRO A 492 -23.42 -23.93 -1.70
C PRO A 492 -23.59 -24.32 -3.17
N SER A 493 -24.67 -25.00 -3.52
CA SER A 493 -24.98 -25.35 -4.90
C SER A 493 -25.53 -24.18 -5.72
N ARG A 494 -25.87 -23.06 -5.06
CA ARG A 494 -26.43 -21.85 -5.67
C ARG A 494 -25.33 -20.90 -6.17
N SER A 495 -24.78 -21.18 -7.35
CA SER A 495 -23.70 -20.38 -7.93
C SER A 495 -24.03 -18.90 -8.11
N VAL A 496 -25.30 -18.55 -8.36
CA VAL A 496 -25.74 -17.16 -8.49
C VAL A 496 -25.47 -16.32 -7.24
N ASN A 497 -25.56 -16.92 -6.06
CA ASN A 497 -25.30 -16.24 -4.79
C ASN A 497 -23.80 -15.99 -4.55
N LEU A 498 -22.91 -16.65 -5.32
CA LEU A 498 -21.45 -16.48 -5.24
C LEU A 498 -20.92 -15.48 -6.28
N GLU A 499 -21.79 -14.98 -7.16
CA GLU A 499 -21.38 -13.98 -8.15
C GLU A 499 -20.93 -12.67 -7.48
N ALA A 500 -19.91 -12.05 -8.07
CA ALA A 500 -19.44 -10.74 -7.63
C ALA A 500 -20.59 -9.72 -7.66
N SER A 501 -21.01 -9.24 -6.49
CA SER A 501 -22.19 -8.40 -6.37
C SER A 501 -22.09 -7.42 -5.21
N SER A 502 -22.97 -6.43 -5.20
CA SER A 502 -23.06 -5.44 -4.14
C SER A 502 -23.46 -6.03 -2.77
N TYR A 503 -23.91 -7.28 -2.72
CA TYR A 503 -24.13 -8.01 -1.46
C TYR A 503 -22.86 -8.16 -0.62
N TYR A 504 -21.71 -8.27 -1.28
CA TYR A 504 -20.41 -8.43 -0.62
C TYR A 504 -19.70 -7.11 -0.36
N VAL A 505 -20.27 -5.99 -0.76
CA VAL A 505 -19.68 -4.65 -0.54
C VAL A 505 -20.17 -4.08 0.78
N GLU A 506 -19.24 -3.67 1.63
CA GLU A 506 -19.49 -3.11 2.95
C GLU A 506 -18.84 -1.72 3.09
N ASP A 507 -19.43 -0.86 3.93
CA ASP A 507 -18.85 0.43 4.30
C ASP A 507 -17.53 0.19 5.07
N GLY A 508 -16.41 0.58 4.47
CA GLY A 508 -15.06 0.45 5.02
C GLY A 508 -14.66 1.61 5.94
N SER A 509 -15.54 2.58 6.15
CA SER A 509 -15.26 3.75 7.00
C SER A 509 -15.02 3.32 8.45
N PHE A 510 -14.01 3.92 9.07
CA PHE A 510 -13.68 3.63 10.47
C PHE A 510 -13.09 4.84 11.19
N PHE A 511 -13.15 4.78 12.51
CA PHE A 511 -12.41 5.63 13.43
C PHE A 511 -11.67 4.77 14.46
N ARG A 512 -10.42 5.12 14.75
CA ARG A 512 -9.57 4.38 15.69
C ARG A 512 -8.84 5.31 16.64
N ILE A 513 -8.81 4.94 17.90
CA ILE A 513 -7.79 5.42 18.81
C ILE A 513 -6.54 4.57 18.53
N ARG A 514 -5.51 5.21 17.95
CA ARG A 514 -4.29 4.54 17.52
C ARG A 514 -3.32 4.35 18.66
N ASN A 515 -3.24 5.34 19.55
CA ASN A 515 -2.27 5.35 20.63
C ASN A 515 -2.79 6.14 21.83
N ILE A 516 -2.56 5.63 23.04
CA ILE A 516 -2.72 6.36 24.29
C ILE A 516 -1.44 6.14 25.09
N GLU A 517 -0.72 7.19 25.41
CA GLU A 517 0.48 7.15 26.24
C GLU A 517 0.35 8.07 27.42
N LEU A 518 0.59 7.56 28.62
CA LEU A 518 0.66 8.32 29.87
C LEU A 518 2.07 8.18 30.44
N GLY A 519 2.76 9.30 30.62
CA GLY A 519 4.11 9.38 31.14
C GLY A 519 4.19 10.16 32.45
N TYR A 520 5.19 9.85 33.25
CA TYR A 520 5.60 10.62 34.42
C TYR A 520 7.11 10.83 34.41
N THR A 521 7.54 12.07 34.46
CA THR A 521 8.96 12.47 34.52
C THR A 521 9.31 12.84 35.96
N PHE A 522 10.29 12.16 36.55
CA PHE A 522 10.71 12.39 37.92
C PHE A 522 11.42 13.75 38.09
N ASP A 523 11.24 14.37 39.26
CA ASP A 523 11.91 15.63 39.58
C ASP A 523 13.44 15.42 39.56
N PRO A 524 14.21 16.26 38.83
CA PRO A 524 15.67 16.19 38.79
C PRO A 524 16.34 16.26 40.18
N ARG A 525 15.72 16.94 41.14
CA ARG A 525 16.23 17.02 42.51
C ARG A 525 16.30 15.69 43.24
N LEU A 526 15.36 14.79 42.93
CA LEU A 526 15.36 13.42 43.46
C LEU A 526 16.42 12.55 42.77
N LEU A 527 16.56 12.74 41.45
CA LEU A 527 17.45 11.98 40.60
C LEU A 527 18.94 12.30 40.80
N ASN A 528 19.25 13.56 41.11
CA ASN A 528 20.63 14.00 41.38
C ASN A 528 21.29 13.19 42.53
N ARG A 529 20.50 12.70 43.48
CA ARG A 529 21.01 11.90 44.61
C ARG A 529 21.57 10.54 44.15
N ILE A 530 21.06 10.05 43.03
CA ILE A 530 21.46 8.74 42.42
C ILE A 530 22.25 8.93 41.13
N LYS A 531 22.73 10.16 40.85
CA LYS A 531 23.53 10.55 39.69
C LYS A 531 22.82 10.33 38.35
N LEU A 532 21.49 10.43 38.32
CA LEU A 532 20.71 10.42 37.10
C LEU A 532 20.29 11.82 36.69
N GLN A 533 20.35 12.12 35.38
CA GLN A 533 19.94 13.40 34.84
C GLN A 533 18.42 13.45 34.62
N SER A 534 17.85 12.38 34.07
CA SER A 534 16.42 12.26 33.86
C SER A 534 15.93 10.81 33.95
N LEU A 535 14.71 10.63 34.44
CA LEU A 535 13.97 9.37 34.42
C LEU A 535 12.52 9.68 34.07
N ARG A 536 12.02 9.09 32.99
CA ARG A 536 10.59 9.09 32.64
C ARG A 536 10.11 7.65 32.58
N ILE A 537 9.03 7.35 33.27
CA ILE A 537 8.31 6.07 33.15
C ILE A 537 7.02 6.32 32.40
N TYR A 538 6.67 5.44 31.48
CA TYR A 538 5.44 5.58 30.70
C TYR A 538 4.75 4.24 30.47
N GLY A 539 3.43 4.30 30.38
CA GLY A 539 2.57 3.24 29.89
C GLY A 539 1.92 3.65 28.57
N ASN A 540 1.90 2.74 27.61
CA ASN A 540 1.37 2.97 26.27
C ASN A 540 0.42 1.86 25.88
N VAL A 541 -0.70 2.21 25.24
CA VAL A 541 -1.66 1.26 24.68
C VAL A 541 -1.88 1.60 23.21
N GLN A 542 -1.52 0.68 22.31
CA GLN A 542 -1.74 0.84 20.88
C GLN A 542 -3.02 0.13 20.45
N ASN A 543 -3.77 0.76 19.56
CA ASN A 543 -5.02 0.27 18.97
C ASN A 543 -6.08 -0.18 20.00
N PRO A 544 -6.28 0.55 21.12
CA PRO A 544 -7.21 0.11 22.18
C PRO A 544 -8.64 -0.04 21.68
N LYS A 545 -9.06 0.74 20.68
CA LYS A 545 -10.42 0.68 20.15
C LYS A 545 -10.49 1.15 18.70
N THR A 546 -11.18 0.35 17.89
CA THR A 546 -11.61 0.69 16.53
C THR A 546 -13.12 0.62 16.45
N TRP A 547 -13.74 1.60 15.85
CA TRP A 547 -15.17 1.59 15.46
C TRP A 547 -15.21 1.52 13.94
N SER A 548 -15.84 0.49 13.40
CA SER A 548 -16.01 0.25 11.97
C SER A 548 -17.39 -0.28 11.67
N ARG A 549 -17.79 -0.23 10.40
CA ARG A 549 -19.08 -0.75 9.95
C ARG A 549 -18.95 -2.06 9.17
N ASN A 550 -17.74 -2.40 8.74
CA ASN A 550 -17.48 -3.68 8.07
C ASN A 550 -17.58 -4.84 9.07
N THR A 551 -17.92 -6.02 8.58
CA THR A 551 -18.06 -7.26 9.37
C THR A 551 -16.75 -8.07 9.45
N GLY A 552 -15.70 -7.69 8.73
CA GLY A 552 -14.38 -8.31 8.76
C GLY A 552 -13.61 -8.05 10.06
N TYR A 553 -12.48 -8.72 10.22
CA TYR A 553 -11.63 -8.60 11.42
C TYR A 553 -10.94 -7.24 11.54
N THR A 554 -10.75 -6.53 10.43
CA THR A 554 -10.16 -5.19 10.40
C THR A 554 -10.77 -4.38 9.25
N PRO A 555 -11.01 -3.07 9.43
CA PRO A 555 -11.40 -2.21 8.31
C PRO A 555 -10.22 -1.78 7.43
N GLU A 556 -8.98 -1.98 7.89
CA GLU A 556 -7.77 -1.66 7.12
C GLU A 556 -7.41 -2.82 6.19
N VAL A 557 -8.13 -2.91 5.10
CA VAL A 557 -7.91 -3.94 4.08
C VAL A 557 -6.92 -3.38 3.05
N GLY A 558 -5.73 -3.95 3.01
CA GLY A 558 -4.69 -3.61 2.04
C GLY A 558 -4.94 -4.23 0.67
N GLY A 559 -3.88 -4.37 -0.11
CA GLY A 559 -3.87 -4.99 -1.43
C GLY A 559 -2.96 -4.27 -2.41
N SER A 560 -2.86 -4.79 -3.64
CA SER A 560 -2.21 -4.06 -4.74
C SER A 560 -3.10 -2.90 -5.19
N ALA A 561 -2.55 -1.91 -5.89
CA ALA A 561 -3.32 -0.79 -6.43
C ALA A 561 -4.50 -1.23 -7.34
N THR A 562 -4.39 -2.40 -7.98
CA THR A 562 -5.43 -2.97 -8.85
C THR A 562 -6.37 -3.96 -8.14
N ALA A 563 -6.19 -4.19 -6.84
CA ALA A 563 -7.01 -5.09 -6.01
C ALA A 563 -6.97 -4.64 -4.54
N PHE A 564 -7.11 -3.35 -4.30
CA PHE A 564 -7.18 -2.76 -2.97
C PHE A 564 -8.57 -2.94 -2.37
N GLY A 565 -8.68 -3.09 -1.05
CA GLY A 565 -9.96 -3.18 -0.35
C GLY A 565 -10.69 -4.52 -0.46
N VAL A 566 -10.05 -5.58 -1.04
CA VAL A 566 -10.61 -6.93 -1.09
C VAL A 566 -10.21 -7.69 0.17
N ASP A 567 -11.17 -7.91 1.08
CA ASP A 567 -10.95 -8.59 2.36
C ASP A 567 -10.96 -10.11 2.18
N GLY A 568 -9.79 -10.72 2.26
CA GLY A 568 -9.59 -12.18 2.24
C GLY A 568 -9.57 -12.83 3.62
N GLY A 569 -10.06 -12.16 4.67
CA GLY A 569 -10.02 -12.68 6.04
C GLY A 569 -8.66 -12.48 6.72
N GLY A 570 -8.09 -11.28 6.59
CA GLY A 570 -6.80 -10.91 7.17
C GLY A 570 -6.78 -11.02 8.70
N TYR A 571 -5.58 -11.19 9.27
CA TYR A 571 -5.42 -11.30 10.73
C TYR A 571 -5.83 -9.99 11.42
N PRO A 572 -6.56 -10.05 12.55
CA PRO A 572 -7.02 -8.86 13.26
C PRO A 572 -5.85 -8.05 13.82
N MET A 573 -6.01 -6.72 13.85
CA MET A 573 -5.02 -5.83 14.43
C MET A 573 -4.98 -6.01 15.95
N PRO A 574 -3.79 -6.31 16.55
CA PRO A 574 -3.69 -6.54 17.98
C PRO A 574 -3.74 -5.23 18.78
N VAL A 575 -4.26 -5.32 20.00
CA VAL A 575 -4.04 -4.32 21.04
C VAL A 575 -2.71 -4.63 21.72
N VAL A 576 -1.82 -3.63 21.78
CA VAL A 576 -0.49 -3.80 22.36
C VAL A 576 -0.35 -2.90 23.59
N TYR A 577 0.01 -3.50 24.74
CA TYR A 577 0.33 -2.79 25.96
C TYR A 577 1.83 -2.75 26.15
N THR A 578 2.37 -1.57 26.37
CA THR A 578 3.79 -1.35 26.58
C THR A 578 4.03 -0.58 27.87
N LEU A 579 4.94 -1.06 28.70
CA LEU A 579 5.50 -0.31 29.82
C LEU A 579 6.97 -0.04 29.52
N GLY A 580 7.40 1.22 29.64
CA GLY A 580 8.75 1.60 29.33
C GLY A 580 9.31 2.66 30.26
N PHE A 581 10.62 2.84 30.17
CA PHE A 581 11.31 3.93 30.86
C PHE A 581 12.40 4.55 29.95
N ASN A 582 12.57 5.85 30.09
CA ASN A 582 13.66 6.60 29.48
C ASN A 582 14.59 7.10 30.59
N LEU A 583 15.85 6.76 30.49
CA LEU A 583 16.87 7.06 31.48
C LEU A 583 18.02 7.81 30.82
N SER A 584 18.45 8.94 31.46
CA SER A 584 19.69 9.64 31.11
C SER A 584 20.57 9.75 32.35
N PHE A 585 21.85 9.52 32.19
CA PHE A 585 22.87 9.55 33.29
C PHE A 585 24.08 10.36 32.89
#